data_a5dff68e1d9be2ab9ca0e98177f6ddbb
#
_entry.id   a5dff68e1d9be2ab9ca0e98177f6ddbb
#
_cell.length_a   1.000
_cell.length_b   1.000
_cell.length_c   1.000
_cell.angle_alpha   90.00
_cell.angle_beta   90.00
_cell.angle_gamma   90.00
#
_symmetry.space_group_name_H-M   'P 1'
#
loop_
_entity.id
_entity.type
_entity.pdbx_description
1 polymer ?
#
loop_
_entity_poly.entity_id
_entity_poly.type
_entity_poly.pdbx_seq_one_letter_code
_entity_poly.pdbx_strand_id
1 'polypeptide(L)'
;MKKVVTIGGGTGSYTVLRGLKHFDDILISAIVSMADDGGSTGALRDELGVLPPGDVRQCLVALSLHDEVVRKLMKYRFEEGSLKGHNFGNILLAGLEKTAG
;
A
#
# COMPACT_ATOMS: atom_id res chain seq x y z
N MET A 1 -9.27 25.08 -3.23
CA MET A 1 -8.90 23.78 -2.65
C MET A 1 -7.44 23.82 -2.22
N LYS A 2 -7.18 23.49 -0.98
CA LYS A 2 -5.81 23.41 -0.48
C LYS A 2 -5.15 22.11 -0.93
N LYS A 3 -3.87 22.18 -1.24
CA LYS A 3 -3.08 21.01 -1.62
C LYS A 3 -2.22 20.60 -0.44
N VAL A 4 -2.29 19.32 -0.07
CA VAL A 4 -1.51 18.75 1.03
C VAL A 4 -0.64 17.62 0.49
N VAL A 5 0.64 17.66 0.81
CA VAL A 5 1.59 16.60 0.43
C VAL A 5 2.11 15.94 1.69
N THR A 6 2.04 14.61 1.75
CA THR A 6 2.66 13.84 2.82
C THR A 6 3.91 13.16 2.28
N ILE A 7 4.95 13.08 3.10
CA ILE A 7 6.20 12.41 2.76
C ILE A 7 6.55 11.47 3.90
N GLY A 8 6.75 10.19 3.61
CA GLY A 8 7.11 9.24 4.65
C GLY A 8 7.03 7.79 4.23
N GLY A 9 7.15 6.90 5.21
CA GLY A 9 6.99 5.47 5.03
C GLY A 9 5.54 5.04 5.13
N GLY A 10 5.32 3.76 5.48
CA GLY A 10 3.97 3.17 5.48
C GLY A 10 3.13 3.56 6.69
N THR A 11 3.61 3.23 7.91
CA THR A 11 2.78 3.34 9.12
C THR A 11 2.42 4.78 9.47
N GLY A 12 3.40 5.68 9.48
CA GLY A 12 3.15 7.09 9.77
C GLY A 12 2.26 7.74 8.74
N SER A 13 2.54 7.50 7.47
CA SER A 13 1.72 8.00 6.36
C SER A 13 0.30 7.46 6.42
N TYR A 14 0.13 6.17 6.73
CA TYR A 14 -1.19 5.55 6.90
C TYR A 14 -2.03 6.33 7.92
N THR A 15 -1.46 6.63 9.08
CA THR A 15 -2.16 7.33 10.16
C THR A 15 -2.59 8.73 9.73
N VAL A 16 -1.70 9.48 9.08
CA VAL A 16 -1.99 10.84 8.64
C VAL A 16 -3.02 10.85 7.51
N LEU A 17 -2.84 10.01 6.50
CA LEU A 17 -3.73 9.95 5.34
C LEU A 17 -5.15 9.52 5.74
N ARG A 18 -5.27 8.60 6.69
CA ARG A 18 -6.56 8.15 7.20
C ARG A 18 -7.37 9.28 7.82
N GLY A 19 -6.68 10.21 8.47
CA GLY A 19 -7.32 11.42 9.00
C GLY A 19 -7.64 12.44 7.92
N LEU A 20 -6.70 12.70 7.01
CA LEU A 20 -6.85 13.72 5.97
C LEU A 20 -7.98 13.43 4.99
N LYS A 21 -8.28 12.17 4.70
CA LYS A 21 -9.30 11.82 3.71
C LYS A 21 -10.71 12.30 4.07
N HIS A 22 -10.93 12.67 5.32
CA HIS A 22 -12.24 13.16 5.78
C HIS A 22 -12.46 14.65 5.50
N PHE A 23 -11.46 15.35 5.00
CA PHE A 23 -11.59 16.76 4.63
C PHE A 23 -11.86 16.89 3.14
N ASP A 24 -13.01 17.50 2.79
CA ASP A 24 -13.46 17.59 1.40
C ASP A 24 -12.77 18.69 0.60
N ASP A 25 -12.15 19.65 1.29
CA ASP A 25 -11.58 20.86 0.68
C ASP A 25 -10.09 20.79 0.41
N ILE A 26 -9.51 19.58 0.47
CA ILE A 26 -8.09 19.39 0.22
C ILE A 26 -7.85 18.37 -0.88
N LEU A 27 -6.77 18.61 -1.63
CA LEU A 27 -6.24 17.64 -2.57
C LEU A 27 -5.00 16.99 -1.93
N ILE A 28 -5.04 15.69 -1.75
CA ILE A 28 -3.98 14.96 -1.06
C ILE A 28 -3.04 14.29 -2.06
N SER A 29 -1.75 14.50 -1.86
CA SER A 29 -0.70 13.77 -2.58
C SER A 29 0.22 13.12 -1.56
N ALA A 30 0.68 11.91 -1.83
CA ALA A 30 1.57 11.20 -0.92
C ALA A 30 2.85 10.79 -1.66
N ILE A 31 3.99 11.08 -1.05
CA ILE A 31 5.28 10.58 -1.48
C ILE A 31 5.68 9.50 -0.49
N VAL A 32 5.79 8.26 -0.96
CA VAL A 32 5.96 7.08 -0.11
C VAL A 32 7.33 6.47 -0.37
N SER A 33 8.05 6.16 0.72
CA SER A 33 9.34 5.49 0.63
C SER A 33 9.17 4.07 0.06
N MET A 34 10.05 3.70 -0.84
CA MET A 34 10.13 2.35 -1.42
C MET A 34 11.30 1.55 -0.83
N ALA A 35 11.75 1.93 0.35
CA ALA A 35 12.93 1.32 0.98
C ALA A 35 12.60 0.10 1.86
N ASP A 36 11.31 -0.17 2.15
CA ASP A 36 10.91 -1.32 2.96
C ASP A 36 11.19 -2.61 2.19
N ASP A 37 11.91 -3.54 2.81
CA ASP A 37 12.27 -4.80 2.21
C ASP A 37 11.99 -6.00 3.11
N GLY A 38 11.19 -5.83 4.16
CA GLY A 38 10.83 -6.91 5.07
C GLY A 38 9.63 -7.76 4.63
N GLY A 39 9.54 -9.00 5.12
CA GLY A 39 8.37 -9.86 4.96
C GLY A 39 7.96 -10.10 3.51
N SER A 40 6.65 -10.00 3.24
CA SER A 40 6.09 -10.18 1.90
C SER A 40 6.68 -9.20 0.89
N THR A 41 6.88 -7.95 1.28
CA THR A 41 7.47 -6.91 0.44
C THR A 41 8.87 -7.30 -0.02
N GLY A 42 9.72 -7.75 0.90
CA GLY A 42 11.08 -8.17 0.56
C GLY A 42 11.11 -9.39 -0.34
N ALA A 43 10.28 -10.40 -0.04
CA ALA A 43 10.19 -11.61 -0.84
C ALA A 43 9.75 -11.30 -2.28
N LEU A 44 8.74 -10.47 -2.46
CA LEU A 44 8.26 -10.10 -3.79
C LEU A 44 9.32 -9.31 -4.57
N ARG A 45 10.02 -8.40 -3.90
CA ARG A 45 11.11 -7.66 -4.53
C ARG A 45 12.21 -8.59 -5.02
N ASP A 46 12.62 -9.54 -4.16
CA ASP A 46 13.73 -10.44 -4.47
C ASP A 46 13.37 -11.45 -5.56
N GLU A 47 12.14 -11.99 -5.53
CA GLU A 47 11.69 -13.00 -6.49
C GLU A 47 11.29 -12.40 -7.83
N LEU A 48 10.62 -11.27 -7.84
CA LEU A 48 10.01 -10.69 -9.04
C LEU A 48 10.75 -9.46 -9.56
N GLY A 49 11.69 -8.91 -8.81
CA GLY A 49 12.40 -7.71 -9.21
C GLY A 49 11.54 -6.45 -9.23
N VAL A 50 10.43 -6.44 -8.49
CA VAL A 50 9.56 -5.28 -8.41
C VAL A 50 9.98 -4.35 -7.28
N LEU A 51 9.54 -3.09 -7.35
CA LEU A 51 9.72 -2.15 -6.24
C LEU A 51 8.91 -2.60 -5.03
N PRO A 52 9.39 -2.34 -3.79
CA PRO A 52 8.69 -2.77 -2.59
C PRO A 52 7.28 -2.15 -2.48
N PRO A 53 6.21 -2.96 -2.50
CA PRO A 53 4.85 -2.40 -2.55
C PRO A 53 4.19 -2.15 -1.18
N GLY A 54 4.80 -2.59 -0.09
CA GLY A 54 4.15 -2.59 1.23
C GLY A 54 3.70 -1.22 1.70
N ASP A 55 4.57 -0.23 1.67
CA ASP A 55 4.26 1.11 2.14
C ASP A 55 3.22 1.79 1.25
N VAL A 56 3.34 1.61 -0.07
CA VAL A 56 2.35 2.12 -1.02
C VAL A 56 0.98 1.50 -0.78
N ARG A 57 0.94 0.20 -0.54
CA ARG A 57 -0.30 -0.51 -0.21
C ARG A 57 -0.96 0.10 1.02
N GLN A 58 -0.20 0.33 2.10
CA GLN A 58 -0.75 0.92 3.31
C GLN A 58 -1.36 2.30 3.05
N CYS A 59 -0.70 3.12 2.26
CA CYS A 59 -1.21 4.45 1.92
C CYS A 59 -2.48 4.38 1.07
N LEU A 60 -2.55 3.45 0.13
CA LEU A 60 -3.74 3.24 -0.69
C LEU A 60 -4.93 2.78 0.17
N VAL A 61 -4.70 1.89 1.13
CA VAL A 61 -5.74 1.47 2.08
C VAL A 61 -6.21 2.65 2.92
N ALA A 62 -5.28 3.48 3.39
CA ALA A 62 -5.61 4.66 4.19
C ALA A 62 -6.49 5.65 3.45
N LEU A 63 -6.25 5.86 2.16
CA LEU A 63 -7.00 6.79 1.33
C LEU A 63 -8.31 6.23 0.78
N SER A 64 -8.50 4.92 0.87
CA SER A 64 -9.71 4.27 0.35
C SER A 64 -10.96 4.74 1.08
N LEU A 65 -11.96 5.16 0.31
CA LEU A 65 -13.28 5.53 0.84
C LEU A 65 -14.29 4.38 0.67
N HIS A 66 -13.82 3.26 0.14
CA HIS A 66 -14.71 2.26 -0.38
C HIS A 66 -14.81 1.02 0.44
N ASP A 67 -15.65 0.26 -0.10
CA ASP A 67 -16.12 -1.08 0.14
C ASP A 67 -15.20 -1.82 1.11
N GLU A 68 -15.78 -2.17 2.22
CA GLU A 68 -15.09 -2.90 3.28
C GLU A 68 -14.48 -4.21 2.78
N VAL A 69 -15.13 -4.85 1.80
CA VAL A 69 -14.61 -6.09 1.20
C VAL A 69 -13.28 -5.84 0.51
N VAL A 70 -13.19 -4.79 -0.30
CA VAL A 70 -11.95 -4.43 -0.99
C VAL A 70 -10.85 -4.08 0.01
N ARG A 71 -11.19 -3.32 1.04
CA ARG A 71 -10.24 -2.95 2.09
C ARG A 71 -9.71 -4.18 2.82
N LYS A 72 -10.59 -5.11 3.19
CA LYS A 72 -10.21 -6.37 3.83
C LYS A 72 -9.33 -7.21 2.90
N LEU A 73 -9.67 -7.26 1.62
CA LEU A 73 -8.91 -8.01 0.64
C LEU A 73 -7.48 -7.46 0.50
N MET A 74 -7.33 -6.14 0.42
CA MET A 74 -6.02 -5.50 0.34
C MET A 74 -5.15 -5.73 1.58
N LYS A 75 -5.76 -6.04 2.71
CA LYS A 75 -5.08 -6.31 3.98
C LYS A 75 -4.91 -7.80 4.25
N TYR A 76 -5.54 -8.66 3.45
CA TYR A 76 -5.49 -10.10 3.68
C TYR A 76 -4.08 -10.66 3.58
N ARG A 77 -3.73 -11.52 4.52
CA ARG A 77 -2.44 -12.21 4.54
C ARG A 77 -2.68 -13.71 4.52
N PHE A 78 -2.01 -14.38 3.59
CA PHE A 78 -2.17 -15.84 3.45
C PHE A 78 -1.60 -16.57 4.67
N GLU A 79 -2.34 -17.55 5.17
CA GLU A 79 -1.99 -18.27 6.40
C GLU A 79 -1.38 -19.64 6.15
N GLU A 80 -1.49 -20.15 4.92
CA GLU A 80 -1.02 -21.49 4.58
C GLU A 80 -0.52 -21.57 3.14
N GLY A 81 0.16 -22.66 2.82
CA GLY A 81 0.66 -22.91 1.48
C GLY A 81 1.92 -22.10 1.15
N SER A 82 2.28 -22.10 -0.11
CA SER A 82 3.48 -21.40 -0.59
C SER A 82 3.38 -19.88 -0.48
N LEU A 83 2.17 -19.35 -0.37
CA LEU A 83 1.93 -17.91 -0.23
C LEU A 83 1.87 -17.45 1.23
N LYS A 84 2.08 -18.37 2.18
CA LYS A 84 2.02 -18.04 3.62
C LYS A 84 2.89 -16.82 3.93
N GLY A 85 2.32 -15.86 4.65
CA GLY A 85 2.99 -14.62 5.04
C GLY A 85 2.89 -13.50 4.02
N HIS A 86 2.48 -13.80 2.79
CA HIS A 86 2.27 -12.76 1.78
C HIS A 86 0.93 -12.06 1.96
N ASN A 87 0.94 -10.75 1.70
CA ASN A 87 -0.27 -9.93 1.70
C ASN A 87 -0.83 -9.88 0.27
N PHE A 88 -2.14 -10.09 0.13
CA PHE A 88 -2.77 -10.06 -1.19
C PHE A 88 -2.57 -8.73 -1.90
N GLY A 89 -2.72 -7.61 -1.19
CA GLY A 89 -2.52 -6.29 -1.79
C GLY A 89 -1.12 -6.10 -2.35
N ASN A 90 -0.10 -6.62 -1.66
CA ASN A 90 1.27 -6.57 -2.15
C ASN A 90 1.42 -7.37 -3.45
N ILE A 91 0.82 -8.54 -3.52
CA ILE A 91 0.84 -9.37 -4.74
C ILE A 91 0.13 -8.66 -5.89
N LEU A 92 -1.02 -8.07 -5.62
CA LEU A 92 -1.77 -7.29 -6.61
C LEU A 92 -0.93 -6.14 -7.16
N LEU A 93 -0.29 -5.36 -6.29
CA LEU A 93 0.54 -4.23 -6.71
C LEU A 93 1.77 -4.69 -7.50
N ALA A 94 2.39 -5.80 -7.10
CA ALA A 94 3.49 -6.38 -7.85
C ALA A 94 3.04 -6.80 -9.26
N GLY A 95 1.86 -7.42 -9.37
CA GLY A 95 1.28 -7.80 -10.66
C GLY A 95 0.99 -6.58 -11.54
N LEU A 96 0.46 -5.52 -10.95
CA LEU A 96 0.19 -4.28 -11.67
C LEU A 96 1.49 -3.66 -12.20
N GLU A 97 2.53 -3.65 -11.41
CA GLU A 97 3.84 -3.13 -11.86
C GLU A 97 4.37 -3.92 -13.05
N LYS A 98 4.25 -5.26 -13.01
CA LYS A 98 4.71 -6.12 -14.10
C LYS A 98 3.92 -5.93 -15.39
N THR A 99 2.63 -5.62 -15.30
CA THR A 99 1.75 -5.54 -16.47
C THR A 99 1.58 -4.12 -17.00
N ALA A 100 1.59 -3.14 -16.12
CA ALA A 100 1.34 -1.74 -16.50
C ALA A 100 2.63 -0.94 -16.68
N GLY A 101 3.72 -1.53 -16.35
CA GLY A 101 5.00 -0.88 -16.49
C GLY A 101 5.46 -0.15 -15.31
#